data_993ce9dbffeea33d9f290019133ba4a3
#
_entry.id   993ce9dbffeea33d9f290019133ba4a3
#
_cell.length_a   1.000
_cell.length_b   1.000
_cell.length_c   1.000
_cell.angle_alpha   90.00
_cell.angle_beta   90.00
_cell.angle_gamma   90.00
#
_symmetry.space_group_name_H-M   'P 1'
#
loop_
_entity.id
_entity.type
_entity.pdbx_description
1 polymer ?
#
loop_
_entity_poly.entity_id
_entity_poly.type
_entity_poly.pdbx_seq_one_letter_code
_entity_poly.pdbx_strand_id
1 'polypeptide(L)'
;QLEQIETEYAATHKKLEAVKRQQKAALSGVNEVSHRRENTEAAIQRATAALEMARLNLSYTVVVAPCDGKLGRRTLEEGQFITAGQTITYILPDTQKWIIANYKETQIENLHLGQEVAITVDAISGKEFKGKITAISGATGSKYSLVPTDNSAGNFVKIQQRIPVRIDFTDLSKEDNSSLAAGMMVIVKAKTKK
;
A
#
# COMPACT_ATOMS: atom_id res chain seq x y z
N GLN A 1 -51.79 52.73 -55.96
CA GLN A 1 -51.65 52.51 -54.52
C GLN A 1 -51.43 51.05 -54.13
N LEU A 2 -52.15 50.08 -54.71
CA LEU A 2 -52.00 48.66 -54.44
C LEU A 2 -50.63 48.14 -54.88
N GLU A 3 -50.19 48.51 -56.08
CA GLU A 3 -48.86 48.13 -56.67
C GLU A 3 -47.67 48.67 -55.85
N GLN A 4 -47.81 49.83 -55.21
CA GLN A 4 -46.79 50.41 -54.37
C GLN A 4 -46.68 49.58 -53.00
N ILE A 5 -47.81 49.18 -52.47
CA ILE A 5 -47.86 48.37 -51.22
C ILE A 5 -47.27 46.98 -51.47
N GLU A 6 -47.53 46.34 -52.60
CA GLU A 6 -46.98 45.06 -53.02
C GLU A 6 -45.43 45.11 -53.22
N THR A 7 -44.95 46.20 -53.85
CA THR A 7 -43.49 46.39 -54.00
C THR A 7 -42.79 46.66 -52.67
N GLU A 8 -43.37 47.41 -51.77
CA GLU A 8 -42.86 47.65 -50.41
C GLU A 8 -42.86 46.36 -49.58
N TYR A 9 -43.95 45.58 -49.65
CA TYR A 9 -44.01 44.27 -48.96
C TYR A 9 -42.91 43.32 -49.48
N ALA A 10 -42.74 43.20 -50.80
CA ALA A 10 -41.71 42.35 -51.41
C ALA A 10 -40.30 42.81 -51.01
N ALA A 11 -40.06 44.12 -50.91
CA ALA A 11 -38.77 44.68 -50.51
C ALA A 11 -38.47 44.43 -49.02
N THR A 12 -39.46 44.58 -48.14
CA THR A 12 -39.35 44.31 -46.73
C THR A 12 -39.16 42.82 -46.42
N HIS A 13 -39.88 41.94 -47.15
CA HIS A 13 -39.70 40.50 -47.06
C HIS A 13 -38.30 40.05 -47.48
N LYS A 14 -37.73 40.60 -48.56
CA LYS A 14 -36.36 40.34 -48.98
C LYS A 14 -35.34 40.83 -47.95
N LYS A 15 -35.57 41.99 -47.34
CA LYS A 15 -34.73 42.49 -46.23
C LYS A 15 -34.76 41.57 -45.02
N LEU A 16 -35.93 41.11 -44.64
CA LEU A 16 -36.09 40.17 -43.52
C LEU A 16 -35.35 38.85 -43.76
N GLU A 17 -35.46 38.30 -44.99
CA GLU A 17 -34.73 37.10 -45.38
C GLU A 17 -33.21 37.30 -45.33
N ALA A 18 -32.72 38.45 -45.82
CA ALA A 18 -31.29 38.77 -45.76
C ALA A 18 -30.77 38.85 -44.33
N VAL A 19 -31.52 39.49 -43.42
CA VAL A 19 -31.18 39.58 -41.99
C VAL A 19 -31.21 38.17 -41.32
N LYS A 20 -32.20 37.34 -41.65
CA LYS A 20 -32.23 35.94 -41.15
C LYS A 20 -31.03 35.12 -41.62
N ARG A 21 -30.60 35.26 -42.86
CA ARG A 21 -29.39 34.60 -43.38
C ARG A 21 -28.13 35.10 -42.66
N GLN A 22 -28.04 36.41 -42.41
CA GLN A 22 -26.92 36.98 -41.68
C GLN A 22 -26.86 36.53 -40.25
N GLN A 23 -28.03 36.45 -39.57
CA GLN A 23 -28.12 35.89 -38.21
C GLN A 23 -27.68 34.41 -38.16
N LYS A 24 -28.14 33.58 -39.12
CA LYS A 24 -27.73 32.19 -39.21
C LYS A 24 -26.23 32.02 -39.44
N ALA A 25 -25.64 32.87 -40.29
CA ALA A 25 -24.19 32.87 -40.54
C ALA A 25 -23.41 33.27 -39.26
N ALA A 26 -23.88 34.29 -38.54
CA ALA A 26 -23.27 34.69 -37.26
C ALA A 26 -23.35 33.58 -36.21
N LEU A 27 -24.48 32.89 -36.05
CA LEU A 27 -24.64 31.75 -35.18
C LEU A 27 -23.70 30.59 -35.56
N SER A 28 -23.56 30.30 -36.83
CA SER A 28 -22.61 29.28 -37.31
C SER A 28 -21.16 29.65 -36.94
N GLY A 29 -20.78 30.93 -37.08
CA GLY A 29 -19.46 31.42 -36.64
C GLY A 29 -19.22 31.28 -35.15
N VAL A 30 -20.23 31.56 -34.32
CA VAL A 30 -20.14 31.33 -32.85
C VAL A 30 -19.95 29.86 -32.51
N ASN A 31 -20.70 28.96 -33.15
CA ASN A 31 -20.55 27.52 -32.96
C ASN A 31 -19.16 27.02 -33.37
N GLU A 32 -18.63 27.55 -34.52
CA GLU A 32 -17.28 27.18 -34.94
C GLU A 32 -16.21 27.60 -33.93
N VAL A 33 -16.31 28.80 -33.38
CA VAL A 33 -15.40 29.27 -32.35
C VAL A 33 -15.53 28.44 -31.07
N SER A 34 -16.75 28.05 -30.69
CA SER A 34 -17.01 27.15 -29.53
C SER A 34 -16.31 25.80 -29.75
N HIS A 35 -16.49 25.16 -30.90
CA HIS A 35 -15.83 23.88 -31.20
C HIS A 35 -14.30 23.99 -31.27
N ARG A 36 -13.77 25.10 -31.77
CA ARG A 36 -12.32 25.36 -31.73
C ARG A 36 -11.82 25.46 -30.29
N ARG A 37 -12.57 26.14 -29.40
CA ARG A 37 -12.26 26.24 -28.00
C ARG A 37 -12.24 24.85 -27.33
N GLU A 38 -13.29 24.06 -27.52
CA GLU A 38 -13.36 22.69 -27.00
C GLU A 38 -12.20 21.81 -27.46
N ASN A 39 -11.86 21.89 -28.75
CA ASN A 39 -10.72 21.16 -29.29
C ASN A 39 -9.38 21.62 -28.69
N THR A 40 -9.24 22.92 -28.44
CA THR A 40 -8.03 23.46 -27.82
C THR A 40 -7.95 23.03 -26.33
N GLU A 41 -9.06 23.07 -25.60
CA GLU A 41 -9.13 22.59 -24.23
C GLU A 41 -8.78 21.10 -24.14
N ALA A 42 -9.31 20.28 -25.06
CA ALA A 42 -8.95 18.86 -25.15
C ALA A 42 -7.47 18.63 -25.50
N ALA A 43 -6.87 19.49 -26.31
CA ALA A 43 -5.45 19.44 -26.63
C ALA A 43 -4.59 19.79 -25.41
N ILE A 44 -4.98 20.81 -24.63
CA ILE A 44 -4.33 21.18 -23.36
C ILE A 44 -4.40 20.03 -22.37
N GLN A 45 -5.56 19.42 -22.20
CA GLN A 45 -5.72 18.27 -21.28
C GLN A 45 -4.82 17.09 -21.67
N ARG A 46 -4.72 16.77 -22.97
CA ARG A 46 -3.82 15.72 -23.46
C ARG A 46 -2.35 16.05 -23.19
N ALA A 47 -1.95 17.30 -23.44
CA ALA A 47 -0.58 17.74 -23.18
C ALA A 47 -0.24 17.72 -21.68
N THR A 48 -1.19 18.12 -20.83
CA THR A 48 -1.04 18.07 -19.37
C THR A 48 -0.89 16.63 -18.88
N ALA A 49 -1.74 15.72 -19.35
CA ALA A 49 -1.63 14.30 -19.00
C ALA A 49 -0.29 13.69 -19.46
N ALA A 50 0.19 14.04 -20.65
CA ALA A 50 1.50 13.60 -21.12
C ALA A 50 2.65 14.15 -20.26
N LEU A 51 2.55 15.40 -19.80
CA LEU A 51 3.53 16.01 -18.90
C LEU A 51 3.53 15.31 -17.53
N GLU A 52 2.36 15.01 -16.97
CA GLU A 52 2.25 14.29 -15.71
C GLU A 52 2.85 12.87 -15.81
N MET A 53 2.58 12.17 -16.90
CA MET A 53 3.18 10.87 -17.17
C MET A 53 4.71 10.94 -17.25
N ALA A 54 5.25 11.95 -17.93
CA ALA A 54 6.69 12.16 -18.04
C ALA A 54 7.32 12.48 -16.67
N ARG A 55 6.65 13.30 -15.85
CA ARG A 55 7.08 13.60 -14.48
C ARG A 55 7.05 12.36 -13.58
N LEU A 56 6.01 11.54 -13.71
CA LEU A 56 5.91 10.28 -12.97
C LEU A 56 7.05 9.33 -13.35
N ASN A 57 7.32 9.17 -14.64
CA ASN A 57 8.46 8.37 -15.11
C ASN A 57 9.81 8.90 -14.59
N LEU A 58 9.97 10.21 -14.56
CA LEU A 58 11.16 10.83 -13.98
C LEU A 58 11.26 10.57 -12.47
N SER A 59 10.15 10.59 -11.74
CA SER A 59 10.15 10.31 -10.30
C SER A 59 10.60 8.89 -9.98
N TYR A 60 10.35 7.93 -10.87
CA TYR A 60 10.80 6.54 -10.69
C TYR A 60 12.31 6.35 -10.87
N THR A 61 13.02 7.32 -11.42
CA THR A 61 14.49 7.25 -11.51
C THR A 61 15.18 7.48 -10.17
N VAL A 62 14.47 8.02 -9.18
CA VAL A 62 14.98 8.25 -7.83
C VAL A 62 14.22 7.38 -6.85
N VAL A 63 14.89 6.37 -6.33
CA VAL A 63 14.29 5.46 -5.33
C VAL A 63 14.56 6.02 -3.94
N VAL A 64 13.48 6.40 -3.25
CA VAL A 64 13.55 6.92 -1.87
C VAL A 64 13.07 5.88 -0.87
N ALA A 65 13.63 5.91 0.34
CA ALA A 65 13.18 5.06 1.43
C ALA A 65 11.76 5.44 1.86
N PRO A 66 10.81 4.49 1.95
CA PRO A 66 9.43 4.77 2.36
C PRO A 66 9.26 5.04 3.86
N CYS A 67 10.24 4.68 4.68
CA CYS A 67 10.22 4.86 6.13
C CYS A 67 11.64 4.93 6.70
N ASP A 68 11.75 5.44 7.93
CA ASP A 68 12.98 5.41 8.69
C ASP A 68 13.27 3.98 9.16
N GLY A 69 14.55 3.58 9.15
CA GLY A 69 14.96 2.24 9.55
C GLY A 69 16.37 1.90 9.19
N LYS A 70 16.76 0.65 9.44
CA LYS A 70 18.06 0.11 9.06
C LYS A 70 17.95 -0.59 7.71
N LEU A 71 18.83 -0.22 6.77
CA LEU A 71 18.93 -0.91 5.49
C LEU A 71 19.52 -2.31 5.69
N GLY A 72 18.91 -3.27 5.03
CA GLY A 72 19.44 -4.61 4.90
C GLY A 72 20.59 -4.67 3.88
N ARG A 73 20.98 -5.90 3.52
CA ARG A 73 22.02 -6.12 2.53
C ARG A 73 21.58 -5.58 1.16
N ARG A 74 22.44 -4.80 0.53
CA ARG A 74 22.27 -4.38 -0.86
C ARG A 74 22.49 -5.59 -1.78
N THR A 75 21.59 -5.79 -2.71
CA THR A 75 21.63 -6.90 -3.68
C THR A 75 22.03 -6.45 -5.08
N LEU A 76 22.13 -5.14 -5.29
CA LEU A 76 22.42 -4.54 -6.59
C LEU A 76 23.76 -3.84 -6.60
N GLU A 77 24.43 -3.90 -7.75
CA GLU A 77 25.70 -3.21 -8.02
C GLU A 77 25.50 -2.10 -9.06
N GLU A 78 26.36 -1.10 -9.03
CA GLU A 78 26.36 -0.01 -10.01
C GLU A 78 26.58 -0.56 -11.43
N GLY A 79 25.81 -0.07 -12.38
CA GLY A 79 25.85 -0.55 -13.77
C GLY A 79 24.99 -1.80 -14.05
N GLN A 80 24.36 -2.37 -13.03
CA GLN A 80 23.47 -3.51 -13.21
C GLN A 80 22.13 -3.07 -13.81
N PHE A 81 21.63 -3.82 -14.80
CA PHE A 81 20.28 -3.64 -15.32
C PHE A 81 19.27 -4.16 -14.32
N ILE A 82 18.23 -3.35 -14.03
CA ILE A 82 17.15 -3.69 -13.12
C ILE A 82 15.82 -3.74 -13.87
N THR A 83 14.96 -4.68 -13.47
CA THR A 83 13.62 -4.85 -14.02
C THR A 83 12.57 -4.35 -13.04
N ALA A 84 11.41 -3.97 -13.55
CA ALA A 84 10.29 -3.59 -12.70
C ALA A 84 9.91 -4.73 -11.75
N GLY A 85 9.71 -4.40 -10.46
CA GLY A 85 9.42 -5.39 -9.42
C GLY A 85 10.63 -6.07 -8.80
N GLN A 86 11.85 -5.78 -9.25
CA GLN A 86 13.06 -6.33 -8.64
C GLN A 86 13.33 -5.69 -7.28
N THR A 87 13.58 -6.52 -6.28
CA THR A 87 13.92 -6.06 -4.92
C THR A 87 15.34 -5.48 -4.90
N ILE A 88 15.48 -4.25 -4.45
CA ILE A 88 16.77 -3.55 -4.32
C ILE A 88 17.39 -3.85 -2.97
N THR A 89 16.65 -3.65 -1.91
CA THR A 89 17.04 -3.90 -0.52
C THR A 89 15.78 -4.00 0.36
N TYR A 90 15.98 -4.39 1.60
CA TYR A 90 14.92 -4.39 2.61
C TYR A 90 15.20 -3.30 3.63
N ILE A 91 14.16 -2.63 4.07
CA ILE A 91 14.23 -1.68 5.18
C ILE A 91 13.61 -2.35 6.38
N LEU A 92 14.37 -2.43 7.45
CA LEU A 92 13.91 -2.86 8.77
C LEU A 92 13.50 -1.60 9.53
N PRO A 93 12.20 -1.31 9.63
CA PRO A 93 11.74 -0.12 10.32
C PRO A 93 12.13 -0.19 11.80
N ASP A 94 12.52 0.95 12.35
CA ASP A 94 12.85 1.06 13.78
C ASP A 94 11.58 1.22 14.63
N THR A 95 10.56 0.41 14.30
CA THR A 95 9.30 0.32 15.03
C THR A 95 9.42 -0.66 16.20
N GLN A 96 8.38 -0.67 17.03
CA GLN A 96 8.28 -1.60 18.14
C GLN A 96 8.36 -3.06 17.63
N LYS A 97 9.27 -3.82 18.22
CA LYS A 97 9.50 -5.24 17.91
C LYS A 97 8.55 -6.11 18.72
N TRP A 98 8.27 -7.29 18.19
CA TRP A 98 7.46 -8.29 18.88
C TRP A 98 8.13 -9.67 18.79
N ILE A 99 7.67 -10.58 19.62
CA ILE A 99 8.15 -11.96 19.67
C ILE A 99 7.05 -12.89 19.22
N ILE A 100 7.41 -13.89 18.44
CA ILE A 100 6.55 -15.04 18.16
C ILE A 100 7.09 -16.22 18.94
N ALA A 101 6.44 -16.55 20.04
CA ALA A 101 6.79 -17.67 20.88
C ALA A 101 5.96 -18.91 20.49
N ASN A 102 6.63 -20.01 20.17
CA ASN A 102 5.99 -21.25 19.73
C ASN A 102 5.78 -22.18 20.93
N TYR A 103 4.62 -22.09 21.59
CA TYR A 103 4.25 -22.94 22.70
C TYR A 103 3.72 -24.29 22.26
N LYS A 104 3.91 -25.32 23.05
CA LYS A 104 3.29 -26.63 22.83
C LYS A 104 1.78 -26.52 23.08
N GLU A 105 0.97 -27.26 22.32
CA GLU A 105 -0.48 -27.29 22.45
C GLU A 105 -0.92 -27.52 23.92
N THR A 106 -0.23 -28.40 24.65
CA THR A 106 -0.50 -28.70 26.06
C THR A 106 -0.21 -27.56 27.05
N GLN A 107 0.48 -26.51 26.59
CA GLN A 107 0.83 -25.35 27.43
C GLN A 107 -0.14 -24.17 27.22
N ILE A 108 -0.91 -24.18 26.11
CA ILE A 108 -1.79 -23.07 25.75
C ILE A 108 -2.92 -22.86 26.75
N GLU A 109 -3.45 -23.94 27.32
CA GLU A 109 -4.54 -23.88 28.31
C GLU A 109 -4.25 -22.91 29.50
N ASN A 110 -2.97 -22.79 29.86
CA ASN A 110 -2.51 -21.95 30.98
C ASN A 110 -2.09 -20.52 30.51
N LEU A 111 -2.28 -20.16 29.25
CA LEU A 111 -1.93 -18.86 28.72
C LEU A 111 -3.17 -18.03 28.44
N HIS A 112 -3.14 -16.76 28.85
CA HIS A 112 -4.25 -15.83 28.63
C HIS A 112 -3.79 -14.57 27.94
N LEU A 113 -4.68 -13.99 27.15
CA LEU A 113 -4.44 -12.67 26.56
C LEU A 113 -4.21 -11.65 27.69
N GLY A 114 -3.21 -10.80 27.49
CA GLY A 114 -2.86 -9.78 28.46
C GLY A 114 -1.94 -10.25 29.59
N GLN A 115 -1.57 -11.51 29.61
CA GLN A 115 -0.67 -12.06 30.63
C GLN A 115 0.76 -11.50 30.47
N GLU A 116 1.37 -11.12 31.58
CA GLU A 116 2.77 -10.69 31.61
C GLU A 116 3.71 -11.89 31.54
N VAL A 117 4.77 -11.73 30.80
CA VAL A 117 5.82 -12.72 30.60
C VAL A 117 7.20 -12.10 30.75
N ALA A 118 8.12 -12.91 31.27
CA ALA A 118 9.54 -12.57 31.34
C ALA A 118 10.24 -13.06 30.06
N ILE A 119 11.06 -12.21 29.47
CA ILE A 119 11.73 -12.46 28.20
C ILE A 119 13.23 -12.32 28.43
N THR A 120 13.98 -13.34 28.07
CA THR A 120 15.44 -13.32 28.07
C THR A 120 15.92 -13.49 26.64
N VAL A 121 16.81 -12.62 26.21
CA VAL A 121 17.40 -12.63 24.86
C VAL A 121 18.80 -13.19 24.95
N ASP A 122 19.11 -14.22 24.18
CA ASP A 122 20.40 -14.91 24.27
C ASP A 122 21.58 -13.99 23.91
N ALA A 123 21.34 -13.03 22.99
CA ALA A 123 22.37 -12.07 22.57
C ALA A 123 22.65 -10.97 23.62
N ILE A 124 21.79 -10.79 24.63
CA ILE A 124 21.92 -9.74 25.66
C ILE A 124 21.95 -10.42 27.02
N SER A 125 23.14 -10.80 27.44
CA SER A 125 23.33 -11.49 28.73
C SER A 125 22.98 -10.61 29.92
N GLY A 126 22.27 -11.18 30.89
CA GLY A 126 22.02 -10.53 32.18
C GLY A 126 20.86 -9.53 32.22
N LYS A 127 20.11 -9.36 31.13
CA LYS A 127 18.95 -8.47 31.06
C LYS A 127 17.66 -9.28 30.81
N GLU A 128 16.69 -9.06 31.68
CA GLU A 128 15.35 -9.61 31.55
C GLU A 128 14.39 -8.50 31.09
N PHE A 129 13.65 -8.74 30.05
CA PHE A 129 12.65 -7.82 29.51
C PHE A 129 11.27 -8.28 29.91
N LYS A 130 10.34 -7.34 30.01
CA LYS A 130 8.92 -7.62 30.26
C LYS A 130 8.16 -7.55 28.96
N GLY A 131 7.24 -8.47 28.79
CA GLY A 131 6.31 -8.47 27.64
C GLY A 131 4.92 -8.90 28.07
N LYS A 132 3.99 -8.70 27.17
CA LYS A 132 2.58 -9.04 27.35
C LYS A 132 2.09 -9.86 26.17
N ILE A 133 1.33 -10.91 26.45
CA ILE A 133 0.69 -11.72 25.41
C ILE A 133 -0.41 -10.88 24.76
N THR A 134 -0.25 -10.58 23.46
CA THR A 134 -1.21 -9.76 22.70
C THR A 134 -2.09 -10.58 21.78
N ALA A 135 -1.60 -11.72 21.29
CA ALA A 135 -2.42 -12.61 20.49
C ALA A 135 -1.97 -14.07 20.66
N ILE A 136 -2.94 -14.97 20.67
CA ILE A 136 -2.74 -16.43 20.63
C ILE A 136 -3.36 -16.89 19.31
N SER A 137 -2.57 -17.58 18.47
CA SER A 137 -3.05 -18.06 17.18
C SER A 137 -4.14 -19.13 17.37
N GLY A 138 -5.20 -19.05 16.57
CA GLY A 138 -6.24 -20.07 16.50
C GLY A 138 -5.86 -21.32 15.72
N ALA A 139 -4.63 -21.39 15.14
CA ALA A 139 -4.17 -22.53 14.37
C ALA A 139 -2.70 -22.85 14.70
N THR A 140 -2.33 -24.11 14.49
CA THR A 140 -0.96 -24.58 14.71
C THR A 140 -0.02 -24.09 13.59
N GLY A 141 1.26 -23.98 13.87
CA GLY A 141 2.26 -23.53 12.89
C GLY A 141 2.31 -24.39 11.63
N SER A 142 1.98 -25.68 11.71
CA SER A 142 1.91 -26.58 10.57
C SER A 142 0.81 -26.20 9.54
N LYS A 143 -0.27 -25.58 9.98
CA LYS A 143 -1.35 -25.09 9.10
C LYS A 143 -1.00 -23.83 8.35
N TYR A 144 -0.03 -23.07 8.86
CA TYR A 144 0.50 -21.86 8.19
C TYR A 144 1.71 -22.16 7.30
N SER A 145 2.17 -23.43 7.25
CA SER A 145 3.27 -23.82 6.37
C SER A 145 2.81 -23.81 4.92
N LEU A 146 3.65 -23.27 4.03
CA LEU A 146 3.43 -23.32 2.57
C LEU A 146 3.43 -24.78 2.03
N VAL A 147 4.03 -25.70 2.74
CA VAL A 147 4.02 -27.14 2.43
C VAL A 147 3.31 -27.85 3.58
N PRO A 148 2.01 -28.16 3.45
CA PRO A 148 1.30 -28.93 4.46
C PRO A 148 1.90 -30.34 4.53
N THR A 149 2.29 -30.78 5.72
CA THR A 149 2.64 -32.19 5.96
C THR A 149 1.34 -32.98 6.06
N ASP A 150 0.94 -33.61 4.97
CA ASP A 150 -0.20 -34.51 4.96
C ASP A 150 0.26 -35.89 5.46
N ASN A 151 -0.30 -36.34 6.59
CA ASN A 151 -0.03 -37.65 7.18
C ASN A 151 -0.95 -38.75 6.61
N SER A 152 -1.29 -38.69 5.32
CA SER A 152 -2.19 -39.64 4.64
C SER A 152 -1.56 -41.02 4.38
N ALA A 153 -0.32 -41.26 4.77
CA ALA A 153 0.42 -42.52 4.51
C ALA A 153 0.15 -43.64 5.55
N GLY A 154 -1.00 -43.69 6.18
CA GLY A 154 -1.46 -44.86 6.93
C GLY A 154 -0.83 -45.12 8.30
N ASN A 155 0.24 -44.44 8.68
CA ASN A 155 0.87 -44.58 10.00
C ASN A 155 0.73 -43.31 10.80
N PHE A 156 -0.31 -43.21 11.62
CA PHE A 156 -0.58 -42.02 12.45
C PHE A 156 0.38 -41.95 13.63
N VAL A 157 1.39 -41.09 13.51
CA VAL A 157 2.27 -40.74 14.63
C VAL A 157 1.76 -39.40 15.22
N LYS A 158 1.38 -39.38 16.49
CA LYS A 158 0.98 -38.18 17.20
C LYS A 158 2.18 -37.25 17.38
N ILE A 159 2.32 -36.26 16.49
CA ILE A 159 3.36 -35.22 16.59
C ILE A 159 2.83 -34.07 17.43
N GLN A 160 3.60 -33.64 18.44
CA GLN A 160 3.27 -32.48 19.25
C GLN A 160 3.24 -31.21 18.37
N GLN A 161 2.07 -30.60 18.26
CA GLN A 161 1.88 -29.36 17.53
C GLN A 161 2.32 -28.15 18.38
N ARG A 162 2.75 -27.07 17.69
CA ARG A 162 3.10 -25.81 18.33
C ARG A 162 2.17 -24.73 17.84
N ILE A 163 1.75 -23.87 18.75
CA ILE A 163 0.86 -22.75 18.49
C ILE A 163 1.67 -21.45 18.65
N PRO A 164 1.74 -20.60 17.64
CA PRO A 164 2.43 -19.33 17.75
C PRO A 164 1.63 -18.34 18.60
N VAL A 165 2.32 -17.72 19.55
CA VAL A 165 1.79 -16.70 20.45
C VAL A 165 2.58 -15.44 20.25
N ARG A 166 1.88 -14.33 19.97
CA ARG A 166 2.49 -13.01 19.83
C ARG A 166 2.62 -12.35 21.19
N ILE A 167 3.80 -11.83 21.44
CA ILE A 167 4.17 -11.15 22.68
C ILE A 167 4.80 -9.82 22.31
N ASP A 168 4.24 -8.73 22.79
CA ASP A 168 4.78 -7.39 22.60
C ASP A 168 5.55 -6.98 23.86
N PHE A 169 6.67 -6.28 23.69
CA PHE A 169 7.43 -5.74 24.81
C PHE A 169 6.65 -4.62 25.49
N THR A 170 6.64 -4.58 26.81
CA THR A 170 5.92 -3.56 27.59
C THR A 170 6.79 -2.32 27.82
N ASP A 171 8.06 -2.52 28.19
CA ASP A 171 9.00 -1.46 28.54
C ASP A 171 10.30 -1.67 27.77
N LEU A 172 10.34 -1.18 26.53
CA LEU A 172 11.53 -1.25 25.69
C LEU A 172 12.12 0.15 25.53
N SER A 173 13.34 0.38 26.05
CA SER A 173 14.05 1.63 25.83
C SER A 173 14.48 1.75 24.35
N LYS A 174 14.72 2.96 23.86
CA LYS A 174 15.20 3.17 22.49
C LYS A 174 16.56 2.47 22.26
N GLU A 175 17.42 2.44 23.26
CA GLU A 175 18.71 1.78 23.18
C GLU A 175 18.57 0.26 23.08
N ASP A 176 17.67 -0.31 23.89
CA ASP A 176 17.36 -1.73 23.83
C ASP A 176 16.72 -2.13 22.50
N ASN A 177 15.78 -1.32 22.01
CA ASN A 177 15.17 -1.56 20.71
C ASN A 177 16.20 -1.55 19.56
N SER A 178 17.21 -0.69 19.63
CA SER A 178 18.30 -0.65 18.64
C SER A 178 19.23 -1.85 18.71
N SER A 179 19.39 -2.43 19.90
CA SER A 179 20.26 -3.59 20.16
C SER A 179 19.60 -4.92 19.77
N LEU A 180 18.29 -4.97 19.76
CA LEU A 180 17.54 -6.14 19.32
C LEU A 180 17.49 -6.20 17.79
N ALA A 181 17.87 -7.34 17.21
CA ALA A 181 17.71 -7.58 15.78
C ALA A 181 16.60 -8.58 15.51
N ALA A 182 15.94 -8.42 14.37
CA ALA A 182 14.94 -9.41 13.92
C ALA A 182 15.61 -10.78 13.68
N GLY A 183 14.99 -11.85 14.15
CA GLY A 183 15.53 -13.21 14.03
C GLY A 183 16.39 -13.66 15.22
N MET A 184 16.60 -12.84 16.25
CA MET A 184 17.25 -13.27 17.48
C MET A 184 16.44 -14.32 18.22
N MET A 185 17.12 -15.27 18.84
CA MET A 185 16.50 -16.27 19.72
C MET A 185 16.22 -15.68 21.10
N VAL A 186 15.05 -16.03 21.62
CA VAL A 186 14.57 -15.56 22.92
C VAL A 186 13.93 -16.71 23.71
N ILE A 187 14.08 -16.66 25.02
CA ILE A 187 13.41 -17.56 25.95
C ILE A 187 12.31 -16.78 26.66
N VAL A 188 11.09 -17.26 26.54
CA VAL A 188 9.93 -16.65 27.21
C VAL A 188 9.47 -17.53 28.36
N LYS A 189 9.35 -16.93 29.54
CA LYS A 189 8.84 -17.58 30.75
C LYS A 189 7.50 -16.95 31.13
N ALA A 190 6.41 -17.69 30.96
CA ALA A 190 5.09 -17.28 31.43
C ALA A 190 4.87 -17.83 32.86
N LYS A 191 4.46 -16.97 33.81
CA LYS A 191 4.07 -17.42 35.14
C LYS A 191 2.67 -17.99 35.04
N THR A 192 2.53 -19.31 35.17
CA THR A 192 1.22 -19.95 35.33
C THR A 192 0.67 -19.65 36.72
N LYS A 193 -0.52 -19.06 36.78
CA LYS A 193 -1.28 -19.10 38.06
C LYS A 193 -1.69 -20.54 38.32
N LYS A 194 -1.28 -21.06 39.46
CA LYS A 194 -1.85 -22.29 40.03
C LYS A 194 -3.31 -22.06 40.38
#